data_1f68f99f3d1eccfc8589946bed4656e0
#
_entry.id   1f68f99f3d1eccfc8589946bed4656e0
#
_cell.length_a   1.000
_cell.length_b   1.000
_cell.length_c   1.000
_cell.angle_alpha   90.00
_cell.angle_beta   90.00
_cell.angle_gamma   90.00
#
_symmetry.space_group_name_H-M   'P 1'
#
loop_
_entity.id
_entity.type
_entity.pdbx_description
1 polymer ?
#
loop_
_entity_poly.entity_id
_entity_poly.type
_entity_poly.pdbx_seq_one_letter_code
_entity_poly.pdbx_strand_id
1 'polypeptide(L)'
;MIRIPKHMLAAGLALLIAGHAAIAAPTIAEAPVVTDPAITPPVAPPVDANPVASAVRFKLKSLPTDGSAQELKERAVLSDFYAARRDAPIWLTEGGLTDRGAALGAEILKAGDWGLDVKEFNLPAIPPPAKLDAEILGKADVEISIALLKYARHARGGRITEPSILLNSNLDRKPQLLDPETVFNEAAASADPAAYLRGLHPKHPQFERLRQAYLANRGKPLARRILANMEEWRWMPEDLGQMHILANVPEFMAYLYKDGTAIHSERIVVGETGKQTTIFTRPLKTIVFKPMWRVPESIKVHELQPDLRRNASMFRQHDLELETKDGKPLDYRTIDWNVADIRDYEVVQPPGKKNVMGVVK
;
A
#
# COMPACT_ATOMS: atom_id res chain seq x y z
N MET A 1 -14.21 28.42 5.46
CA MET A 1 -14.20 29.48 4.43
C MET A 1 -13.04 30.43 4.77
N ILE A 2 -11.83 30.16 4.29
CA ILE A 2 -10.70 31.10 4.42
C ILE A 2 -10.01 31.12 3.04
N ARG A 3 -10.04 32.29 2.42
CA ARG A 3 -9.41 32.62 1.13
C ARG A 3 -7.94 32.89 1.35
N ILE A 4 -7.08 32.36 0.47
CA ILE A 4 -5.67 32.75 0.33
C ILE A 4 -5.54 33.55 -0.97
N PRO A 5 -4.88 34.71 -0.98
CA PRO A 5 -4.74 35.58 -2.15
C PRO A 5 -3.52 35.21 -3.00
N LYS A 6 -3.67 35.42 -4.33
CA LYS A 6 -2.62 35.41 -5.35
C LYS A 6 -1.91 36.76 -5.38
N HIS A 7 -0.59 36.77 -5.42
CA HIS A 7 0.24 37.85 -6.04
C HIS A 7 1.46 37.14 -6.63
N MET A 8 1.64 37.14 -7.96
CA MET A 8 2.29 38.10 -8.88
C MET A 8 3.66 38.56 -8.40
N LEU A 9 4.70 38.22 -9.15
CA LEU A 9 5.76 39.16 -9.53
C LEU A 9 6.43 38.70 -10.84
N ALA A 10 6.38 39.62 -11.81
CA ALA A 10 7.12 39.61 -13.07
C ALA A 10 8.37 40.48 -12.90
N ALA A 11 9.37 40.25 -13.71
CA ALA A 11 10.44 41.13 -14.23
C ALA A 11 11.72 40.28 -14.43
N GLY A 12 12.52 40.45 -15.45
CA GLY A 12 12.74 41.58 -16.29
C GLY A 12 13.59 41.22 -17.51
N LEU A 13 13.33 42.00 -18.50
CA LEU A 13 13.93 42.11 -19.81
C LEU A 13 15.35 42.68 -19.73
N ALA A 14 16.31 42.13 -20.48
CA ALA A 14 17.56 42.86 -20.82
C ALA A 14 17.82 42.76 -22.30
N LEU A 15 17.70 43.92 -22.91
CA LEU A 15 17.98 44.26 -24.30
C LEU A 15 19.47 44.64 -24.42
N LEU A 16 20.18 44.10 -25.39
CA LEU A 16 21.50 44.67 -25.81
C LEU A 16 21.52 44.80 -27.32
N ILE A 17 21.59 46.08 -27.74
CA ILE A 17 21.75 46.55 -29.10
C ILE A 17 23.24 46.86 -29.34
N ALA A 18 23.81 46.37 -30.42
CA ALA A 18 24.92 46.97 -31.20
C ALA A 18 25.20 46.03 -32.38
N GLY A 19 25.46 46.44 -33.58
CA GLY A 19 25.87 47.57 -34.24
C GLY A 19 25.90 47.26 -35.74
N HIS A 20 25.59 48.26 -36.57
CA HIS A 20 25.56 48.18 -38.02
C HIS A 20 26.99 48.17 -38.61
N ALA A 21 27.21 47.26 -39.58
CA ALA A 21 28.26 47.47 -40.58
C ALA A 21 27.70 47.08 -41.95
N ALA A 22 27.60 48.09 -42.83
CA ALA A 22 27.24 47.96 -44.20
C ALA A 22 28.46 47.44 -44.99
N ILE A 23 28.33 46.42 -45.79
CA ILE A 23 29.29 46.00 -46.80
C ILE A 23 28.55 45.64 -48.10
N ALA A 24 29.12 46.13 -49.20
CA ALA A 24 28.67 46.18 -50.56
C ALA A 24 28.19 44.86 -51.18
N ALA A 25 27.24 44.98 -52.10
CA ALA A 25 26.74 43.91 -52.93
C ALA A 25 27.79 43.45 -53.98
N PRO A 26 27.97 42.17 -54.18
CA PRO A 26 28.60 41.62 -55.36
C PRO A 26 27.58 41.10 -56.40
N THR A 27 27.93 41.27 -57.60
CA THR A 27 27.35 40.94 -58.90
C THR A 27 26.77 39.51 -58.96
N ILE A 28 25.58 39.44 -59.54
CA ILE A 28 24.88 38.17 -59.82
C ILE A 28 25.60 37.44 -60.93
N ALA A 29 26.14 36.22 -60.63
CA ALA A 29 26.53 35.24 -61.61
C ALA A 29 25.39 34.21 -61.69
N GLU A 30 24.94 33.93 -62.90
CA GLU A 30 23.89 32.93 -63.23
C GLU A 30 24.30 31.55 -62.71
N ALA A 31 23.48 30.96 -61.83
CA ALA A 31 23.70 29.64 -61.28
C ALA A 31 23.19 28.57 -62.25
N PRO A 32 23.87 27.42 -62.37
CA PRO A 32 23.39 26.32 -63.21
C PRO A 32 22.10 25.70 -62.67
N VAL A 33 21.18 25.36 -63.53
CA VAL A 33 19.92 24.63 -63.26
C VAL A 33 20.28 23.32 -62.58
N VAL A 34 20.05 23.25 -61.28
CA VAL A 34 20.09 21.98 -60.54
C VAL A 34 18.77 21.28 -60.78
N THR A 35 18.83 20.19 -61.54
CA THR A 35 17.70 19.22 -61.64
C THR A 35 17.41 18.67 -60.26
N ASP A 36 16.19 18.89 -59.78
CA ASP A 36 15.66 18.39 -58.54
C ASP A 36 15.90 16.86 -58.42
N PRO A 37 16.59 16.36 -57.39
CA PRO A 37 16.67 14.93 -57.17
C PRO A 37 15.26 14.43 -56.88
N ALA A 38 14.83 13.42 -57.65
CA ALA A 38 13.56 12.75 -57.46
C ALA A 38 13.29 12.49 -55.97
N ILE A 39 12.21 13.07 -55.44
CA ILE A 39 11.72 12.82 -54.09
C ILE A 39 11.39 11.32 -54.03
N THR A 40 12.29 10.53 -53.48
CA THR A 40 12.02 9.15 -53.13
C THR A 40 10.88 9.17 -52.08
N PRO A 41 9.74 8.51 -52.37
CA PRO A 41 8.68 8.47 -51.35
C PRO A 41 9.26 7.90 -50.05
N PRO A 42 8.85 8.42 -48.89
CA PRO A 42 9.33 7.92 -47.60
C PRO A 42 9.13 6.40 -47.57
N VAL A 43 10.22 5.67 -47.35
CA VAL A 43 10.20 4.22 -47.14
C VAL A 43 9.27 4.01 -45.99
N ALA A 44 8.14 3.34 -46.23
CA ALA A 44 7.22 2.92 -45.15
C ALA A 44 8.05 2.19 -44.10
N PRO A 45 7.84 2.49 -42.80
CA PRO A 45 8.56 1.77 -41.77
C PRO A 45 8.37 0.27 -41.97
N PRO A 46 9.40 -0.55 -41.76
CA PRO A 46 9.30 -1.99 -41.99
C PRO A 46 8.10 -2.50 -41.19
N VAL A 47 7.14 -3.09 -41.93
CA VAL A 47 6.00 -3.79 -41.32
C VAL A 47 6.63 -4.87 -40.47
N ASP A 48 6.42 -4.80 -39.14
CA ASP A 48 6.91 -5.84 -38.24
C ASP A 48 6.48 -7.21 -38.77
N ALA A 49 7.45 -8.04 -39.10
CA ALA A 49 7.20 -9.34 -39.72
C ALA A 49 6.44 -10.32 -38.80
N ASN A 50 6.22 -9.94 -37.52
CA ASN A 50 5.48 -10.73 -36.53
C ASN A 50 4.20 -9.99 -36.08
N PRO A 51 3.02 -10.36 -36.63
CA PRO A 51 1.76 -9.73 -36.29
C PRO A 51 1.37 -9.91 -34.81
N VAL A 52 1.77 -11.02 -34.17
CA VAL A 52 1.51 -11.25 -32.73
C VAL A 52 2.32 -10.27 -31.88
N ALA A 53 3.60 -10.06 -32.19
CA ALA A 53 4.43 -9.09 -31.48
C ALA A 53 3.88 -7.66 -31.64
N SER A 54 3.36 -7.32 -32.82
CA SER A 54 2.71 -6.04 -33.06
C SER A 54 1.45 -5.88 -32.20
N ALA A 55 0.64 -6.93 -32.05
CA ALA A 55 -0.55 -6.93 -31.20
C ALA A 55 -0.21 -6.80 -29.70
N VAL A 56 0.82 -7.49 -29.23
CA VAL A 56 1.35 -7.35 -27.86
C VAL A 56 1.76 -5.90 -27.61
N ARG A 57 2.57 -5.32 -28.49
CA ARG A 57 3.05 -3.93 -28.38
C ARG A 57 1.90 -2.92 -28.40
N PHE A 58 0.93 -3.11 -29.27
CA PHE A 58 -0.26 -2.28 -29.36
C PHE A 58 -1.05 -2.33 -28.06
N LYS A 59 -1.28 -3.54 -27.51
CA LYS A 59 -2.01 -3.71 -26.25
C LYS A 59 -1.28 -3.03 -25.10
N LEU A 60 0.03 -3.19 -24.96
CA LEU A 60 0.83 -2.53 -23.91
C LEU A 60 0.72 -1.00 -24.01
N LYS A 61 0.82 -0.43 -25.21
CA LYS A 61 0.66 1.01 -25.44
C LYS A 61 -0.75 1.53 -25.15
N SER A 62 -1.77 0.69 -25.25
CA SER A 62 -3.16 1.04 -24.99
C SER A 62 -3.54 0.99 -23.50
N LEU A 63 -2.62 0.57 -22.61
CA LEU A 63 -2.89 0.53 -21.17
C LEU A 63 -3.08 1.95 -20.62
N PRO A 64 -3.96 2.12 -19.63
CA PRO A 64 -4.17 3.42 -19.00
C PRO A 64 -2.87 4.03 -18.48
N THR A 65 -2.72 5.33 -18.59
CA THR A 65 -1.54 6.09 -18.10
C THR A 65 -1.76 6.67 -16.71
N ASP A 66 -2.95 6.52 -16.17
CA ASP A 66 -3.37 6.88 -14.81
C ASP A 66 -3.53 5.65 -13.92
N GLY A 67 -3.60 5.85 -12.63
CA GLY A 67 -3.75 4.79 -11.61
C GLY A 67 -2.85 5.01 -10.41
N SER A 68 -2.85 4.05 -9.49
CA SER A 68 -1.94 4.07 -8.34
C SER A 68 -0.47 3.91 -8.78
N ALA A 69 0.47 4.40 -7.97
CA ALA A 69 1.91 4.25 -8.22
C ALA A 69 2.30 2.77 -8.46
N GLN A 70 1.66 1.85 -7.74
CA GLN A 70 1.88 0.41 -7.89
C GLN A 70 1.40 -0.09 -9.26
N GLU A 71 0.22 0.33 -9.72
CA GLU A 71 -0.30 -0.07 -11.04
C GLU A 71 0.54 0.50 -12.18
N LEU A 72 1.02 1.73 -12.05
CA LEU A 72 1.93 2.32 -13.04
C LEU A 72 3.25 1.53 -13.11
N LYS A 73 3.80 1.13 -11.95
CA LYS A 73 4.99 0.28 -11.89
C LYS A 73 4.76 -1.10 -12.52
N GLU A 74 3.63 -1.74 -12.25
CA GLU A 74 3.24 -3.02 -12.85
C GLU A 74 3.20 -2.94 -14.38
N ARG A 75 2.64 -1.87 -14.94
CA ARG A 75 2.58 -1.64 -16.41
C ARG A 75 3.95 -1.41 -17.02
N ALA A 76 4.81 -0.64 -16.35
CA ALA A 76 6.19 -0.42 -16.79
C ALA A 76 6.96 -1.75 -16.86
N VAL A 77 6.86 -2.57 -15.80
CA VAL A 77 7.48 -3.91 -15.75
C VAL A 77 7.02 -4.79 -16.91
N LEU A 78 5.71 -4.80 -17.22
CA LEU A 78 5.22 -5.57 -18.36
C LEU A 78 5.80 -5.05 -19.68
N SER A 79 5.82 -3.74 -19.89
CA SER A 79 6.37 -3.14 -21.11
C SER A 79 7.84 -3.50 -21.29
N ASP A 80 8.64 -3.41 -20.24
CA ASP A 80 10.08 -3.72 -20.27
C ASP A 80 10.31 -5.23 -20.52
N PHE A 81 9.55 -6.08 -19.83
CA PHE A 81 9.64 -7.53 -19.98
C PHE A 81 9.35 -7.99 -21.42
N TYR A 82 8.24 -7.52 -21.99
CA TYR A 82 7.88 -7.89 -23.36
C TYR A 82 8.87 -7.30 -24.38
N ALA A 83 9.31 -6.05 -24.20
CA ALA A 83 10.32 -5.43 -25.06
C ALA A 83 11.62 -6.23 -25.09
N ALA A 84 12.11 -6.69 -23.94
CA ALA A 84 13.31 -7.52 -23.83
C ALA A 84 13.17 -8.85 -24.60
N ARG A 85 11.97 -9.34 -24.80
CA ARG A 85 11.62 -10.56 -25.55
C ARG A 85 11.19 -10.30 -26.99
N ARG A 86 11.35 -9.10 -27.51
CA ARG A 86 10.86 -8.68 -28.84
C ARG A 86 9.34 -8.85 -28.97
N ASP A 87 8.63 -8.55 -27.89
CA ASP A 87 7.17 -8.66 -27.76
C ASP A 87 6.60 -10.07 -27.98
N ALA A 88 7.41 -11.11 -27.78
CA ALA A 88 6.97 -12.50 -27.90
C ALA A 88 6.05 -12.90 -26.73
N PRO A 89 4.90 -13.55 -26.99
CA PRO A 89 3.99 -14.04 -25.97
C PRO A 89 4.64 -15.13 -25.09
N ILE A 90 4.09 -15.33 -23.90
CA ILE A 90 4.59 -16.32 -22.93
C ILE A 90 3.54 -17.30 -22.41
N TRP A 91 2.27 -16.89 -22.45
CA TRP A 91 1.14 -17.69 -21.94
C TRP A 91 0.35 -18.38 -23.06
N LEU A 92 0.42 -17.85 -24.27
CA LEU A 92 -0.29 -18.36 -25.43
C LEU A 92 0.66 -18.67 -26.60
N THR A 93 0.21 -19.61 -27.43
CA THR A 93 0.75 -19.94 -28.77
C THR A 93 -0.42 -19.97 -29.75
N GLU A 94 -0.13 -20.18 -31.05
CA GLU A 94 -1.17 -20.40 -32.06
C GLU A 94 -2.09 -21.59 -31.74
N GLY A 95 -1.58 -22.55 -30.94
CA GLY A 95 -2.35 -23.70 -30.44
C GLY A 95 -3.26 -23.38 -29.24
N GLY A 96 -3.27 -22.14 -28.76
CA GLY A 96 -4.01 -21.72 -27.56
C GLY A 96 -3.12 -21.50 -26.34
N LEU A 97 -3.69 -21.65 -25.15
CA LEU A 97 -2.92 -21.54 -23.90
C LEU A 97 -1.82 -22.59 -23.84
N THR A 98 -0.62 -22.18 -23.42
CA THR A 98 0.41 -23.11 -22.97
C THR A 98 -0.06 -23.82 -21.69
N ASP A 99 0.53 -24.96 -21.33
CA ASP A 99 0.22 -25.65 -20.05
C ASP A 99 0.40 -24.71 -18.85
N ARG A 100 1.42 -23.87 -18.90
CA ARG A 100 1.70 -22.85 -17.87
C ARG A 100 0.64 -21.76 -17.85
N GLY A 101 0.23 -21.26 -19.01
CA GLY A 101 -0.85 -20.26 -19.14
C GLY A 101 -2.19 -20.81 -18.65
N ALA A 102 -2.49 -22.08 -18.98
CA ALA A 102 -3.69 -22.76 -18.52
C ALA A 102 -3.69 -22.97 -16.99
N ALA A 103 -2.57 -23.43 -16.42
CA ALA A 103 -2.40 -23.58 -14.97
C ALA A 103 -2.54 -22.26 -14.21
N LEU A 104 -1.92 -21.19 -14.75
CA LEU A 104 -2.02 -19.83 -14.20
C LEU A 104 -3.46 -19.32 -14.20
N GLY A 105 -4.14 -19.41 -15.35
CA GLY A 105 -5.54 -19.00 -15.49
C GLY A 105 -6.47 -19.79 -14.55
N ALA A 106 -6.27 -21.11 -14.45
CA ALA A 106 -7.03 -21.96 -13.54
C ALA A 106 -6.85 -21.59 -12.07
N GLU A 107 -5.65 -21.16 -11.66
CA GLU A 107 -5.41 -20.69 -10.29
C GLU A 107 -6.10 -19.33 -10.03
N ILE A 108 -6.01 -18.39 -10.97
CA ILE A 108 -6.69 -17.09 -10.84
C ILE A 108 -8.21 -17.29 -10.77
N LEU A 109 -8.78 -18.23 -11.50
CA LEU A 109 -10.21 -18.58 -11.40
C LEU A 109 -10.61 -19.13 -10.02
N LYS A 110 -9.66 -19.66 -9.24
CA LYS A 110 -9.87 -20.09 -7.86
C LYS A 110 -9.64 -18.98 -6.83
N ALA A 111 -9.41 -17.75 -7.24
CA ALA A 111 -9.19 -16.62 -6.34
C ALA A 111 -10.28 -16.48 -5.25
N GLY A 112 -11.53 -16.87 -5.57
CA GLY A 112 -12.62 -16.95 -4.62
C GLY A 112 -12.36 -17.89 -3.44
N ASP A 113 -11.52 -18.93 -3.57
CA ASP A 113 -11.15 -19.83 -2.47
C ASP A 113 -10.22 -19.17 -1.46
N TRP A 114 -9.61 -18.09 -1.86
CA TRP A 114 -8.74 -17.22 -1.06
C TRP A 114 -9.44 -15.95 -0.58
N GLY A 115 -10.76 -15.80 -0.82
CA GLY A 115 -11.54 -14.64 -0.44
C GLY A 115 -11.30 -13.41 -1.32
N LEU A 116 -10.78 -13.61 -2.54
CA LEU A 116 -10.63 -12.56 -3.56
C LEU A 116 -11.79 -12.62 -4.56
N ASP A 117 -12.11 -11.51 -5.21
CA ASP A 117 -13.14 -11.50 -6.25
C ASP A 117 -12.52 -11.83 -7.60
N VAL A 118 -12.90 -12.98 -8.16
CA VAL A 118 -12.42 -13.47 -9.47
C VAL A 118 -12.68 -12.45 -10.58
N LYS A 119 -13.80 -11.71 -10.53
CA LYS A 119 -14.18 -10.74 -11.55
C LYS A 119 -13.20 -9.57 -11.66
N GLU A 120 -12.50 -9.25 -10.58
CA GLU A 120 -11.54 -8.14 -10.59
C GLU A 120 -10.32 -8.41 -11.47
N PHE A 121 -10.03 -9.67 -11.79
CA PHE A 121 -8.82 -10.03 -12.56
C PHE A 121 -9.02 -9.95 -14.08
N ASN A 122 -10.26 -9.84 -14.56
CA ASN A 122 -10.58 -9.64 -15.98
C ASN A 122 -9.83 -10.62 -16.92
N LEU A 123 -9.79 -11.90 -16.55
CA LEU A 123 -9.17 -12.91 -17.39
C LEU A 123 -9.85 -12.94 -18.79
N PRO A 124 -9.06 -12.92 -19.88
CA PRO A 124 -9.61 -13.00 -21.22
C PRO A 124 -10.25 -14.38 -21.49
N ALA A 125 -11.34 -14.37 -22.23
CA ALA A 125 -11.88 -15.60 -22.80
C ALA A 125 -11.04 -16.01 -24.00
N ILE A 126 -10.41 -17.18 -23.95
CA ILE A 126 -9.57 -17.67 -25.03
C ILE A 126 -10.44 -18.50 -25.99
N PRO A 127 -10.59 -18.09 -27.26
CA PRO A 127 -11.35 -18.86 -28.23
C PRO A 127 -10.60 -20.14 -28.63
N PRO A 128 -11.30 -21.11 -29.26
CA PRO A 128 -10.65 -22.28 -29.83
C PRO A 128 -9.54 -21.89 -30.84
N PRO A 129 -8.48 -22.69 -31.02
CA PRO A 129 -7.34 -22.36 -31.89
C PRO A 129 -7.72 -21.90 -33.30
N ALA A 130 -8.74 -22.51 -33.89
CA ALA A 130 -9.23 -22.14 -35.24
C ALA A 130 -9.78 -20.69 -35.34
N LYS A 131 -10.04 -20.03 -34.23
CA LYS A 131 -10.53 -18.64 -34.13
C LYS A 131 -9.53 -17.71 -33.42
N LEU A 132 -8.34 -18.20 -33.15
CA LEU A 132 -7.30 -17.47 -32.46
C LEU A 132 -6.38 -16.80 -33.50
N ASP A 133 -6.64 -15.55 -33.80
CA ASP A 133 -5.78 -14.75 -34.67
C ASP A 133 -4.66 -14.05 -33.85
N ALA A 134 -3.75 -13.42 -34.59
CA ALA A 134 -2.59 -12.75 -33.97
C ALA A 134 -2.97 -11.61 -33.03
N GLU A 135 -4.06 -10.89 -33.31
CA GLU A 135 -4.54 -9.78 -32.49
C GLU A 135 -5.09 -10.31 -31.16
N ILE A 136 -5.97 -11.31 -31.21
CA ILE A 136 -6.56 -11.95 -30.05
C ILE A 136 -5.45 -12.56 -29.18
N LEU A 137 -4.50 -13.26 -29.80
CA LEU A 137 -3.39 -13.91 -29.11
C LEU A 137 -2.53 -12.89 -28.36
N GLY A 138 -2.05 -11.86 -29.07
CA GLY A 138 -1.18 -10.84 -28.43
C GLY A 138 -1.88 -10.06 -27.32
N LYS A 139 -3.16 -9.71 -27.52
CA LYS A 139 -3.99 -9.02 -26.53
C LYS A 139 -4.21 -9.90 -25.29
N ALA A 140 -4.61 -11.14 -25.46
CA ALA A 140 -4.91 -12.05 -24.37
C ALA A 140 -3.67 -12.39 -23.54
N ASP A 141 -2.51 -12.55 -24.15
CA ASP A 141 -1.25 -12.80 -23.45
C ASP A 141 -0.90 -11.67 -22.47
N VAL A 142 -1.03 -10.42 -22.91
CA VAL A 142 -0.82 -9.25 -22.04
C VAL A 142 -1.90 -9.16 -20.94
N GLU A 143 -3.15 -9.48 -21.26
CA GLU A 143 -4.24 -9.45 -20.26
C GLU A 143 -4.05 -10.50 -19.16
N ILE A 144 -3.55 -11.69 -19.50
CA ILE A 144 -3.16 -12.71 -18.51
C ILE A 144 -2.02 -12.19 -17.63
N SER A 145 -1.03 -11.51 -18.22
CA SER A 145 0.09 -10.92 -17.47
C SER A 145 -0.37 -9.83 -16.50
N ILE A 146 -1.32 -9.00 -16.91
CA ILE A 146 -1.95 -7.99 -16.03
C ILE A 146 -2.71 -8.68 -14.89
N ALA A 147 -3.48 -9.72 -15.21
CA ALA A 147 -4.23 -10.48 -14.22
C ALA A 147 -3.31 -11.15 -13.20
N LEU A 148 -2.17 -11.68 -13.61
CA LEU A 148 -1.13 -12.24 -12.75
C LEU A 148 -0.64 -11.20 -11.73
N LEU A 149 -0.18 -10.04 -12.19
CA LEU A 149 0.35 -8.99 -11.30
C LEU A 149 -0.72 -8.47 -10.35
N LYS A 150 -1.94 -8.26 -10.84
CA LYS A 150 -3.06 -7.86 -10.00
C LYS A 150 -3.40 -8.92 -8.95
N TYR A 151 -3.42 -10.21 -9.34
CA TYR A 151 -3.62 -11.30 -8.39
C TYR A 151 -2.54 -11.33 -7.32
N ALA A 152 -1.27 -11.25 -7.72
CA ALA A 152 -0.14 -11.24 -6.81
C ALA A 152 -0.22 -10.10 -5.79
N ARG A 153 -0.57 -8.89 -6.26
CA ARG A 153 -0.80 -7.72 -5.40
C ARG A 153 -1.90 -7.99 -4.38
N HIS A 154 -3.06 -8.49 -4.82
CA HIS A 154 -4.18 -8.76 -3.93
C HIS A 154 -3.92 -9.96 -2.99
N ALA A 155 -3.25 -11.00 -3.47
CA ALA A 155 -2.91 -12.17 -2.66
C ALA A 155 -1.99 -11.81 -1.49
N ARG A 156 -0.97 -10.97 -1.75
CA ARG A 156 0.05 -10.62 -0.76
C ARG A 156 -0.32 -9.41 0.08
N GLY A 157 -0.79 -8.33 -0.56
CA GLY A 157 -1.03 -7.04 0.10
C GLY A 157 -2.49 -6.71 0.38
N GLY A 158 -3.42 -7.51 -0.14
CA GLY A 158 -4.85 -7.23 -0.04
C GLY A 158 -5.36 -6.27 -1.12
N ARG A 159 -6.65 -6.00 -1.08
CA ARG A 159 -7.35 -5.13 -2.05
C ARG A 159 -7.33 -3.67 -1.65
N ILE A 160 -7.13 -3.40 -0.36
CA ILE A 160 -7.19 -2.05 0.21
C ILE A 160 -5.76 -1.51 0.32
N THR A 161 -5.45 -0.51 -0.49
CA THR A 161 -4.10 0.04 -0.63
C THR A 161 -3.70 0.94 0.54
N GLU A 162 -4.66 1.65 1.13
CA GLU A 162 -4.42 2.62 2.21
C GLU A 162 -5.47 2.45 3.33
N PRO A 163 -5.33 1.42 4.18
CA PRO A 163 -6.31 1.10 5.21
C PRO A 163 -6.61 2.26 6.16
N SER A 164 -5.60 3.04 6.55
CA SER A 164 -5.75 4.19 7.45
C SER A 164 -6.58 5.32 6.86
N ILE A 165 -6.56 5.49 5.53
CA ILE A 165 -7.30 6.53 4.83
C ILE A 165 -8.69 6.03 4.43
N LEU A 166 -8.76 4.84 3.85
CA LEU A 166 -9.98 4.31 3.23
C LEU A 166 -10.96 3.68 4.23
N LEU A 167 -10.46 3.22 5.38
CA LEU A 167 -11.26 2.53 6.39
C LEU A 167 -11.30 3.28 7.72
N ASN A 168 -10.18 3.39 8.41
CA ASN A 168 -10.10 3.96 9.74
C ASN A 168 -8.69 4.47 10.04
N SER A 169 -8.55 5.71 10.48
CA SER A 169 -7.27 6.34 10.83
C SER A 169 -6.48 5.61 11.93
N ASN A 170 -7.14 4.75 12.72
CA ASN A 170 -6.48 3.90 13.71
C ASN A 170 -5.86 2.62 13.13
N LEU A 171 -6.02 2.35 11.82
CA LEU A 171 -5.37 1.25 11.14
C LEU A 171 -4.00 1.67 10.59
N ASP A 172 -3.00 1.78 11.47
CA ASP A 172 -1.62 2.08 11.05
C ASP A 172 -0.94 0.81 10.51
N ARG A 173 -1.46 0.31 9.39
CA ARG A 173 -0.96 -0.84 8.65
C ARG A 173 -0.87 -0.51 7.17
N LYS A 174 0.12 -1.11 6.52
CA LYS A 174 0.33 -0.96 5.07
C LYS A 174 0.31 -2.33 4.40
N PRO A 175 -0.23 -2.44 3.19
CA PRO A 175 -0.10 -3.63 2.37
C PRO A 175 1.36 -4.10 2.27
N GLN A 176 1.58 -5.40 2.38
CA GLN A 176 2.90 -6.01 2.28
C GLN A 176 3.19 -6.38 0.83
N LEU A 177 3.31 -5.37 -0.04
CA LEU A 177 3.51 -5.56 -1.47
C LEU A 177 4.91 -6.10 -1.77
N LEU A 178 4.98 -7.01 -2.76
CA LEU A 178 6.23 -7.44 -3.36
C LEU A 178 6.56 -6.55 -4.57
N ASP A 179 7.82 -6.52 -4.94
CA ASP A 179 8.24 -5.82 -6.13
C ASP A 179 7.65 -6.50 -7.39
N PRO A 180 6.92 -5.77 -8.26
CA PRO A 180 6.23 -6.36 -9.40
C PRO A 180 7.20 -6.95 -10.44
N GLU A 181 8.41 -6.43 -10.58
CA GLU A 181 9.41 -6.98 -11.49
C GLU A 181 9.87 -8.36 -11.01
N THR A 182 10.18 -8.49 -9.72
CA THR A 182 10.52 -9.77 -9.09
C THR A 182 9.39 -10.77 -9.25
N VAL A 183 8.15 -10.37 -8.90
CA VAL A 183 6.96 -11.22 -9.02
C VAL A 183 6.75 -11.72 -10.44
N PHE A 184 6.85 -10.82 -11.42
CA PHE A 184 6.59 -11.20 -12.81
C PHE A 184 7.67 -12.12 -13.36
N ASN A 185 8.95 -11.79 -13.12
CA ASN A 185 10.09 -12.60 -13.56
C ASN A 185 10.06 -14.01 -12.94
N GLU A 186 9.79 -14.12 -11.64
CA GLU A 186 9.71 -15.42 -10.96
C GLU A 186 8.54 -16.25 -11.47
N ALA A 187 7.34 -15.66 -11.65
CA ALA A 187 6.19 -16.35 -12.22
C ALA A 187 6.44 -16.78 -13.67
N ALA A 188 7.05 -15.89 -14.48
CA ALA A 188 7.39 -16.17 -15.87
C ALA A 188 8.47 -17.26 -16.01
N ALA A 189 9.39 -17.38 -15.08
CA ALA A 189 10.43 -18.41 -15.04
C ALA A 189 9.95 -19.71 -14.40
N SER A 190 8.90 -19.68 -13.56
CA SER A 190 8.42 -20.85 -12.82
C SER A 190 7.93 -21.97 -13.75
N ALA A 191 8.27 -23.21 -13.42
CA ALA A 191 7.67 -24.39 -14.07
C ALA A 191 6.17 -24.55 -13.66
N ASP A 192 5.81 -24.15 -12.45
CA ASP A 192 4.44 -24.13 -11.94
C ASP A 192 4.06 -22.72 -11.44
N PRO A 193 3.61 -21.81 -12.34
CA PRO A 193 3.20 -20.47 -11.97
C PRO A 193 1.94 -20.46 -11.08
N ALA A 194 1.13 -21.51 -11.10
CA ALA A 194 -0.02 -21.65 -10.21
C ALA A 194 0.43 -21.88 -8.76
N ALA A 195 1.41 -22.75 -8.52
CA ALA A 195 2.00 -22.93 -7.20
C ALA A 195 2.68 -21.66 -6.70
N TYR A 196 3.37 -20.93 -7.60
CA TYR A 196 3.95 -19.63 -7.28
C TYR A 196 2.88 -18.66 -6.76
N LEU A 197 1.76 -18.48 -7.48
CA LEU A 197 0.67 -17.60 -7.06
C LEU A 197 0.07 -18.02 -5.71
N ARG A 198 -0.15 -19.32 -5.50
CA ARG A 198 -0.61 -19.83 -4.19
C ARG A 198 0.33 -19.49 -3.05
N GLY A 199 1.63 -19.53 -3.32
CA GLY A 199 2.69 -19.19 -2.37
C GLY A 199 2.73 -17.73 -1.92
N LEU A 200 2.03 -16.83 -2.65
CA LEU A 200 1.98 -15.39 -2.32
C LEU A 200 1.00 -15.06 -1.19
N HIS A 201 0.04 -15.93 -0.89
CA HIS A 201 -0.89 -15.70 0.21
C HIS A 201 -0.18 -15.77 1.58
N PRO A 202 -0.74 -15.11 2.63
CA PRO A 202 -0.16 -15.16 3.96
C PRO A 202 0.01 -16.59 4.46
N LYS A 203 1.21 -16.89 4.99
CA LYS A 203 1.56 -18.25 5.50
C LYS A 203 1.21 -18.45 6.97
N HIS A 204 0.63 -17.44 7.62
CA HIS A 204 0.24 -17.51 9.01
C HIS A 204 -0.84 -18.58 9.23
N PRO A 205 -0.70 -19.46 10.23
CA PRO A 205 -1.71 -20.49 10.54
C PRO A 205 -3.10 -19.89 10.79
N GLN A 206 -3.18 -18.66 11.31
CA GLN A 206 -4.43 -17.93 11.54
C GLN A 206 -5.13 -17.61 10.22
N PHE A 207 -4.39 -17.19 9.20
CA PHE A 207 -4.95 -16.93 7.87
C PHE A 207 -5.55 -18.20 7.27
N GLU A 208 -4.85 -19.33 7.37
CA GLU A 208 -5.36 -20.60 6.86
C GLU A 208 -6.61 -21.06 7.62
N ARG A 209 -6.67 -20.92 8.95
CA ARG A 209 -7.89 -21.19 9.73
C ARG A 209 -9.06 -20.31 9.29
N LEU A 210 -8.82 -19.02 9.02
CA LEU A 210 -9.85 -18.11 8.50
C LEU A 210 -10.30 -18.55 7.11
N ARG A 211 -9.38 -18.95 6.23
CA ARG A 211 -9.70 -19.46 4.89
C ARG A 211 -10.60 -20.67 4.95
N GLN A 212 -10.28 -21.66 5.78
CA GLN A 212 -11.12 -22.85 5.97
C GLN A 212 -12.50 -22.47 6.53
N ALA A 213 -12.55 -21.60 7.52
CA ALA A 213 -13.82 -21.10 8.07
C ALA A 213 -14.64 -20.35 7.00
N TYR A 214 -13.99 -19.56 6.13
CA TYR A 214 -14.64 -18.89 5.01
C TYR A 214 -15.26 -19.88 4.03
N LEU A 215 -14.51 -20.91 3.62
CA LEU A 215 -15.00 -21.94 2.71
C LEU A 215 -16.25 -22.65 3.26
N ALA A 216 -16.26 -22.97 4.56
CA ALA A 216 -17.39 -23.61 5.24
C ALA A 216 -18.61 -22.68 5.44
N ASN A 217 -18.43 -21.36 5.29
CA ASN A 217 -19.48 -20.36 5.53
C ASN A 217 -19.82 -19.50 4.32
N ARG A 218 -19.40 -19.89 3.12
CA ARG A 218 -19.75 -19.19 1.87
C ARG A 218 -21.26 -19.00 1.76
N GLY A 219 -21.68 -17.79 1.38
CA GLY A 219 -23.08 -17.41 1.27
C GLY A 219 -23.79 -17.11 2.60
N LYS A 220 -23.15 -17.33 3.75
CA LYS A 220 -23.73 -17.01 5.07
C LYS A 220 -23.28 -15.61 5.54
N PRO A 221 -24.04 -14.95 6.43
CA PRO A 221 -23.69 -13.63 6.97
C PRO A 221 -22.29 -13.57 7.61
N LEU A 222 -21.85 -14.65 8.24
CA LEU A 222 -20.53 -14.77 8.89
C LEU A 222 -19.37 -14.61 7.88
N ALA A 223 -19.56 -15.03 6.63
CA ALA A 223 -18.52 -14.96 5.60
C ALA A 223 -17.93 -13.54 5.43
N ARG A 224 -18.76 -12.49 5.52
CA ARG A 224 -18.28 -11.10 5.41
C ARG A 224 -17.27 -10.74 6.49
N ARG A 225 -17.54 -11.14 7.74
CA ARG A 225 -16.63 -10.89 8.86
C ARG A 225 -15.32 -11.66 8.71
N ILE A 226 -15.41 -12.93 8.25
CA ILE A 226 -14.23 -13.74 7.99
C ILE A 226 -13.37 -13.09 6.87
N LEU A 227 -13.99 -12.65 5.77
CA LEU A 227 -13.29 -11.98 4.68
C LEU A 227 -12.57 -10.69 5.14
N ALA A 228 -13.21 -9.88 5.99
CA ALA A 228 -12.56 -8.70 6.56
C ALA A 228 -11.30 -9.06 7.36
N ASN A 229 -11.38 -10.10 8.19
CA ASN A 229 -10.22 -10.58 8.94
C ASN A 229 -9.14 -11.18 8.01
N MET A 230 -9.51 -11.89 6.95
CA MET A 230 -8.54 -12.36 5.95
C MET A 230 -7.84 -11.20 5.25
N GLU A 231 -8.55 -10.11 4.98
CA GLU A 231 -7.95 -8.91 4.41
C GLU A 231 -6.92 -8.28 5.37
N GLU A 232 -7.25 -8.14 6.65
CA GLU A 232 -6.33 -7.60 7.66
C GLU A 232 -5.07 -8.45 7.83
N TRP A 233 -5.16 -9.78 7.69
CA TRP A 233 -4.00 -10.67 7.74
C TRP A 233 -3.04 -10.46 6.57
N ARG A 234 -3.49 -9.94 5.42
CA ARG A 234 -2.62 -9.58 4.29
C ARG A 234 -1.75 -8.34 4.57
N TRP A 235 -2.14 -7.53 5.54
CA TRP A 235 -1.32 -6.38 5.96
C TRP A 235 -0.31 -6.74 7.05
N MET A 236 -0.35 -7.98 7.56
CA MET A 236 0.64 -8.44 8.53
C MET A 236 1.97 -8.73 7.85
N PRO A 237 3.13 -8.41 8.49
CA PRO A 237 4.42 -8.92 8.05
C PRO A 237 4.39 -10.45 7.93
N GLU A 238 5.07 -11.00 6.94
CA GLU A 238 5.14 -12.46 6.76
C GLU A 238 5.86 -13.14 7.92
N ASP A 239 6.92 -12.50 8.42
CA ASP A 239 7.64 -12.94 9.61
C ASP A 239 7.37 -11.98 10.78
N LEU A 240 6.81 -12.49 11.85
CA LEU A 240 6.60 -11.77 13.11
C LEU A 240 7.76 -11.95 14.09
N GLY A 241 8.80 -12.67 13.70
CA GLY A 241 9.93 -13.05 14.53
C GLY A 241 9.66 -14.26 15.42
N GLN A 242 10.73 -14.89 15.88
CA GLN A 242 10.66 -16.04 16.79
C GLN A 242 9.91 -15.72 18.08
N MET A 243 10.02 -14.48 18.54
CA MET A 243 9.29 -13.98 19.71
C MET A 243 8.52 -12.73 19.33
N HIS A 244 7.21 -12.72 19.57
CA HIS A 244 6.36 -11.55 19.33
C HIS A 244 5.16 -11.49 20.29
N ILE A 245 4.63 -10.30 20.48
CA ILE A 245 3.39 -10.09 21.21
C ILE A 245 2.28 -9.77 20.22
N LEU A 246 1.20 -10.55 20.26
CA LEU A 246 -0.02 -10.31 19.49
C LEU A 246 -1.11 -9.80 20.44
N ALA A 247 -1.44 -8.50 20.35
CA ALA A 247 -2.59 -7.93 21.05
C ALA A 247 -3.84 -8.10 20.20
N ASN A 248 -4.75 -8.96 20.63
CA ASN A 248 -6.05 -9.18 20.01
C ASN A 248 -7.08 -8.24 20.65
N VAL A 249 -7.22 -7.05 20.08
CA VAL A 249 -8.08 -5.99 20.61
C VAL A 249 -9.54 -6.45 20.79
N PRO A 250 -10.20 -7.11 19.81
CA PRO A 250 -11.57 -7.60 19.96
C PRO A 250 -11.75 -8.66 21.06
N GLU A 251 -10.71 -9.38 21.42
CA GLU A 251 -10.73 -10.40 22.47
C GLU A 251 -10.33 -9.85 23.85
N PHE A 252 -9.77 -8.63 23.91
CA PHE A 252 -9.20 -8.03 25.11
C PHE A 252 -8.02 -8.84 25.68
N MET A 253 -7.24 -9.50 24.81
CA MET A 253 -6.13 -10.36 25.18
C MET A 253 -4.84 -10.00 24.45
N ALA A 254 -3.72 -10.14 25.14
CA ALA A 254 -2.39 -10.19 24.53
C ALA A 254 -1.80 -11.59 24.70
N TYR A 255 -1.12 -12.04 23.67
CA TYR A 255 -0.44 -13.34 23.63
C TYR A 255 1.03 -13.14 23.35
N LEU A 256 1.90 -13.69 24.19
CA LEU A 256 3.32 -13.79 23.91
C LEU A 256 3.60 -15.11 23.19
N TYR A 257 4.05 -15.00 21.97
CA TYR A 257 4.47 -16.14 21.16
C TYR A 257 5.97 -16.34 21.22
N LYS A 258 6.40 -17.57 21.27
CA LYS A 258 7.77 -18.01 21.03
C LYS A 258 7.73 -19.23 20.11
N ASP A 259 8.50 -19.19 19.02
CA ASP A 259 8.59 -20.27 18.03
C ASP A 259 7.21 -20.78 17.56
N GLY A 260 6.29 -19.83 17.31
CA GLY A 260 4.92 -20.12 16.85
C GLY A 260 3.94 -20.61 17.94
N THR A 261 4.40 -20.82 19.19
CA THR A 261 3.58 -21.27 20.31
C THR A 261 3.29 -20.13 21.27
N ALA A 262 2.02 -19.95 21.68
CA ALA A 262 1.67 -19.00 22.72
C ALA A 262 2.15 -19.54 24.08
N ILE A 263 3.14 -18.87 24.66
CA ILE A 263 3.74 -19.26 25.94
C ILE A 263 3.17 -18.50 27.15
N HIS A 264 2.50 -17.38 26.88
CA HIS A 264 1.83 -16.58 27.90
C HIS A 264 0.66 -15.83 27.29
N SER A 265 -0.37 -15.59 28.09
CA SER A 265 -1.51 -14.73 27.71
C SER A 265 -1.96 -13.90 28.90
N GLU A 266 -2.39 -12.66 28.59
CA GLU A 266 -2.83 -11.72 29.62
C GLU A 266 -3.98 -10.86 29.10
N ARG A 267 -4.86 -10.44 29.99
CA ARG A 267 -5.90 -9.45 29.65
C ARG A 267 -5.29 -8.08 29.44
N ILE A 268 -5.80 -7.36 28.43
CA ILE A 268 -5.37 -6.01 28.13
C ILE A 268 -6.54 -5.03 28.18
N VAL A 269 -6.23 -3.80 28.53
CA VAL A 269 -7.15 -2.67 28.38
C VAL A 269 -7.06 -2.15 26.97
N VAL A 270 -8.19 -1.92 26.34
CA VAL A 270 -8.29 -1.35 25.00
C VAL A 270 -9.16 -0.10 25.03
N GLY A 271 -8.99 0.78 24.04
CA GLY A 271 -9.77 2.00 23.90
C GLY A 271 -11.27 1.71 23.65
N GLU A 272 -12.11 2.61 24.12
CA GLU A 272 -13.54 2.61 23.80
C GLU A 272 -13.80 2.96 22.32
N THR A 273 -15.02 2.77 21.85
CA THR A 273 -15.41 3.00 20.45
C THR A 273 -15.09 4.41 19.95
N GLY A 274 -15.22 5.42 20.82
CA GLY A 274 -14.91 6.82 20.49
C GLY A 274 -13.41 7.19 20.60
N LYS A 275 -12.60 6.33 21.25
CA LYS A 275 -11.16 6.53 21.47
C LYS A 275 -10.41 5.20 21.20
N GLN A 276 -10.49 4.74 19.96
CA GLN A 276 -10.04 3.40 19.57
C GLN A 276 -8.53 3.21 19.75
N THR A 277 -8.15 2.01 20.18
CA THR A 277 -6.75 1.58 20.19
C THR A 277 -6.23 1.50 18.75
N THR A 278 -5.09 2.13 18.49
CA THR A 278 -4.44 2.06 17.18
C THR A 278 -3.93 0.64 16.91
N ILE A 279 -4.23 0.13 15.73
CA ILE A 279 -3.78 -1.17 15.22
C ILE A 279 -2.49 -0.96 14.43
N PHE A 280 -1.38 -1.52 14.91
CA PHE A 280 -0.07 -1.36 14.28
C PHE A 280 0.79 -2.61 14.47
N THR A 281 1.88 -2.68 13.73
CA THR A 281 2.97 -3.65 13.95
C THR A 281 4.29 -2.89 14.04
N ARG A 282 5.01 -3.09 15.16
CA ARG A 282 6.28 -2.40 15.43
C ARG A 282 7.25 -3.34 16.15
N PRO A 283 8.56 -3.19 15.95
CA PRO A 283 9.53 -3.91 16.75
C PRO A 283 9.49 -3.42 18.19
N LEU A 284 9.54 -4.37 19.15
CA LEU A 284 9.69 -4.07 20.56
C LEU A 284 11.14 -3.63 20.80
N LYS A 285 11.34 -2.38 21.24
CA LYS A 285 12.68 -1.78 21.47
C LYS A 285 13.04 -1.64 22.93
N THR A 286 12.06 -1.40 23.79
CA THR A 286 12.28 -1.05 25.18
C THR A 286 11.17 -1.64 26.04
N ILE A 287 11.56 -2.17 27.19
CA ILE A 287 10.65 -2.62 28.25
C ILE A 287 10.95 -1.76 29.50
N VAL A 288 9.94 -1.10 30.02
CA VAL A 288 10.07 -0.25 31.20
C VAL A 288 9.34 -0.89 32.36
N PHE A 289 10.06 -1.19 33.44
CA PHE A 289 9.49 -1.68 34.70
C PHE A 289 9.10 -0.53 35.60
N LYS A 290 7.98 -0.65 36.32
CA LYS A 290 7.42 0.38 37.21
C LYS A 290 7.37 1.75 36.49
N PRO A 291 6.66 1.85 35.34
CA PRO A 291 6.63 3.08 34.56
C PRO A 291 5.96 4.21 35.37
N MET A 292 6.45 5.42 35.16
CA MET A 292 5.71 6.64 35.50
C MET A 292 4.87 7.02 34.28
N TRP A 293 3.61 7.34 34.51
CA TRP A 293 2.75 7.84 33.42
C TRP A 293 2.74 9.36 33.41
N ARG A 294 3.19 9.97 32.33
CA ARG A 294 3.01 11.40 32.07
C ARG A 294 1.68 11.59 31.36
N VAL A 295 0.78 12.38 31.95
CA VAL A 295 -0.55 12.57 31.42
C VAL A 295 -0.50 13.39 30.13
N PRO A 296 -1.07 12.88 29.00
CA PRO A 296 -1.13 13.62 27.74
C PRO A 296 -1.85 14.97 27.88
N GLU A 297 -1.43 15.96 27.09
CA GLU A 297 -1.99 17.30 27.15
C GLU A 297 -3.52 17.31 26.91
N SER A 298 -4.02 16.49 25.99
CA SER A 298 -5.45 16.38 25.74
C SER A 298 -6.25 15.99 26.99
N ILE A 299 -5.74 15.05 27.79
CA ILE A 299 -6.36 14.63 29.06
C ILE A 299 -6.21 15.75 30.10
N LYS A 300 -5.03 16.36 30.18
CA LYS A 300 -4.82 17.51 31.10
C LYS A 300 -5.86 18.59 30.88
N VAL A 301 -6.05 19.02 29.61
CA VAL A 301 -6.93 20.14 29.26
C VAL A 301 -8.41 19.77 29.34
N HIS A 302 -8.80 18.62 28.81
CA HIS A 302 -10.23 18.29 28.66
C HIS A 302 -10.84 17.59 29.88
N GLU A 303 -10.01 16.93 30.69
CA GLU A 303 -10.50 16.14 31.81
C GLU A 303 -10.00 16.69 33.18
N LEU A 304 -8.69 16.91 33.33
CA LEU A 304 -8.11 17.29 34.60
C LEU A 304 -8.31 18.75 34.96
N GLN A 305 -8.18 19.70 34.04
CA GLN A 305 -8.36 21.12 34.34
C GLN A 305 -9.80 21.43 34.78
N PRO A 306 -10.85 20.91 34.14
CA PRO A 306 -12.22 21.07 34.65
C PRO A 306 -12.44 20.42 36.03
N ASP A 307 -11.77 19.29 36.33
CA ASP A 307 -11.86 18.63 37.65
C ASP A 307 -11.16 19.45 38.73
N LEU A 308 -9.95 19.98 38.45
CA LEU A 308 -9.21 20.85 39.36
C LEU A 308 -9.97 22.12 39.77
N ARG A 309 -10.70 22.71 38.81
CA ARG A 309 -11.58 23.87 39.08
C ARG A 309 -12.76 23.55 39.97
N ARG A 310 -13.16 22.29 40.09
CA ARG A 310 -14.29 21.86 40.92
C ARG A 310 -13.85 21.35 42.28
N ASN A 311 -13.17 20.23 42.34
CA ASN A 311 -12.84 19.55 43.59
C ASN A 311 -11.59 18.69 43.55
N ALA A 312 -10.88 18.64 42.42
CA ALA A 312 -9.68 17.83 42.19
C ALA A 312 -9.87 16.33 42.54
N SER A 313 -11.05 15.77 42.24
CA SER A 313 -11.37 14.40 42.63
C SER A 313 -10.51 13.38 41.88
N MET A 314 -10.20 13.64 40.62
CA MET A 314 -9.38 12.76 39.76
C MET A 314 -7.94 12.69 40.30
N PHE A 315 -7.37 13.78 40.74
CA PHE A 315 -6.04 13.79 41.36
C PHE A 315 -5.95 12.83 42.54
N ARG A 316 -6.96 12.87 43.44
CA ARG A 316 -7.01 11.98 44.62
C ARG A 316 -7.32 10.52 44.25
N GLN A 317 -8.24 10.30 43.32
CA GLN A 317 -8.67 8.94 42.94
C GLN A 317 -7.57 8.17 42.23
N HIS A 318 -6.81 8.87 41.39
CA HIS A 318 -5.78 8.26 40.55
C HIS A 318 -4.35 8.48 41.03
N ASP A 319 -4.18 9.03 42.28
CA ASP A 319 -2.87 9.34 42.85
C ASP A 319 -2.00 10.14 41.85
N LEU A 320 -2.60 11.20 41.27
CA LEU A 320 -1.90 12.07 40.32
C LEU A 320 -1.08 13.10 41.11
N GLU A 321 0.10 13.38 40.61
CA GLU A 321 1.02 14.39 41.14
C GLU A 321 1.21 15.51 40.12
N LEU A 322 1.41 16.74 40.62
CA LEU A 322 1.69 17.90 39.77
C LEU A 322 3.17 18.25 39.86
N GLU A 323 3.78 18.54 38.72
CA GLU A 323 5.18 18.99 38.64
C GLU A 323 5.27 20.26 37.81
N THR A 324 6.31 21.05 38.06
CA THR A 324 6.75 22.08 37.11
C THR A 324 7.30 21.45 35.83
N LYS A 325 7.52 22.21 34.76
CA LYS A 325 8.13 21.73 33.50
C LYS A 325 9.54 21.19 33.71
N ASP A 326 10.25 21.61 34.73
CA ASP A 326 11.58 21.14 35.13
C ASP A 326 11.53 19.98 36.15
N GLY A 327 10.34 19.42 36.41
CA GLY A 327 10.14 18.19 37.19
C GLY A 327 10.14 18.40 38.73
N LYS A 328 9.93 19.63 39.24
CA LYS A 328 9.80 19.88 40.68
C LYS A 328 8.36 19.64 41.10
N PRO A 329 8.13 18.90 42.19
CA PRO A 329 6.79 18.62 42.68
C PRO A 329 6.11 19.90 43.19
N LEU A 330 4.82 20.00 42.88
CA LEU A 330 3.95 21.10 43.30
C LEU A 330 2.69 20.57 43.97
N ASP A 331 2.22 21.31 44.99
CA ASP A 331 0.90 21.02 45.57
C ASP A 331 -0.19 21.68 44.69
N TYR A 332 -0.94 20.87 43.93
CA TYR A 332 -2.02 21.35 43.10
C TYR A 332 -3.12 22.11 43.84
N ARG A 333 -3.22 21.96 45.19
CA ARG A 333 -4.19 22.63 46.05
C ARG A 333 -3.84 24.10 46.32
N THR A 334 -2.57 24.49 46.13
CA THR A 334 -2.10 25.86 46.34
C THR A 334 -2.25 26.74 45.08
N ILE A 335 -2.70 26.18 43.97
CA ILE A 335 -2.82 26.86 42.68
C ILE A 335 -4.28 27.28 42.44
N ASP A 336 -4.48 28.53 42.06
CA ASP A 336 -5.81 28.98 41.59
C ASP A 336 -6.06 28.54 40.17
N TRP A 337 -6.76 27.41 40.01
CA TRP A 337 -7.09 26.80 38.74
C TRP A 337 -8.13 27.56 37.89
N ASN A 338 -8.73 28.64 38.44
CA ASN A 338 -9.55 29.53 37.64
C ASN A 338 -8.72 30.45 36.73
N VAL A 339 -7.46 30.70 37.14
CA VAL A 339 -6.52 31.58 36.46
C VAL A 339 -5.42 30.75 35.77
N ALA A 340 -4.90 29.72 36.45
CA ALA A 340 -3.79 28.91 35.97
C ALA A 340 -4.22 27.99 34.79
N ASP A 341 -3.29 27.83 33.83
CA ASP A 341 -3.44 26.88 32.73
C ASP A 341 -2.66 25.61 33.03
N ILE A 342 -3.33 24.45 32.98
CA ILE A 342 -2.70 23.16 33.26
C ILE A 342 -1.59 22.82 32.24
N ARG A 343 -1.58 23.46 31.09
CA ARG A 343 -0.52 23.30 30.06
C ARG A 343 0.84 23.81 30.55
N ASP A 344 0.87 24.66 31.56
CA ASP A 344 2.11 25.18 32.15
C ASP A 344 2.78 24.19 33.10
N TYR A 345 2.11 23.09 33.38
CA TYR A 345 2.53 22.08 34.35
C TYR A 345 2.64 20.70 33.70
N GLU A 346 3.40 19.81 34.35
CA GLU A 346 3.35 18.38 34.10
C GLU A 346 2.46 17.69 35.11
N VAL A 347 1.65 16.74 34.66
CA VAL A 347 0.88 15.85 35.54
C VAL A 347 1.42 14.46 35.38
N VAL A 348 1.77 13.81 36.45
CA VAL A 348 2.36 12.48 36.45
C VAL A 348 1.59 11.55 37.39
N GLN A 349 1.59 10.27 37.04
CA GLN A 349 1.14 9.21 37.91
C GLN A 349 2.36 8.35 38.28
N PRO A 350 2.73 8.28 39.53
CA PRO A 350 3.88 7.50 39.98
C PRO A 350 3.65 5.98 39.76
N PRO A 351 4.72 5.18 39.81
CA PRO A 351 4.60 3.73 39.77
C PRO A 351 3.75 3.21 40.93
N GLY A 352 2.79 2.33 40.62
CA GLY A 352 1.91 1.78 41.66
C GLY A 352 0.77 0.96 41.11
N LYS A 353 -0.04 0.39 42.01
CA LYS A 353 -1.19 -0.46 41.62
C LYS A 353 -2.26 0.28 40.81
N LYS A 354 -2.35 1.60 41.00
CA LYS A 354 -3.31 2.45 40.28
C LYS A 354 -2.75 3.03 38.98
N ASN A 355 -1.44 2.83 38.71
CA ASN A 355 -0.83 3.38 37.51
C ASN A 355 -1.47 2.76 36.23
N VAL A 356 -1.97 3.63 35.34
CA VAL A 356 -2.67 3.20 34.10
C VAL A 356 -1.76 2.44 33.14
N MET A 357 -0.43 2.57 33.27
CA MET A 357 0.54 1.83 32.48
C MET A 357 0.82 0.43 33.05
N GLY A 358 0.25 0.09 34.21
CA GLY A 358 0.55 -1.14 34.91
C GLY A 358 1.95 -1.18 35.53
N VAL A 359 2.49 -2.39 35.72
CA VAL A 359 3.83 -2.60 36.30
C VAL A 359 4.94 -2.72 35.26
N VAL A 360 4.57 -2.88 33.99
CA VAL A 360 5.48 -3.01 32.84
C VAL A 360 4.86 -2.29 31.64
N LYS A 361 5.71 -1.50 30.97
CA LYS A 361 5.38 -0.81 29.71
C LYS A 361 6.36 -1.23 28.61
#